data_97bf53b0e5ea5e627f4082279b78065a
#
_entry.id   97bf53b0e5ea5e627f4082279b78065a
#
_cell.length_a   1.000
_cell.length_b   1.000
_cell.length_c   1.000
_cell.angle_alpha   90.00
_cell.angle_beta   90.00
_cell.angle_gamma   90.00
#
_symmetry.space_group_name_H-M   'P 1'
#
loop_
_entity.id
_entity.type
_entity.pdbx_description
1 polymer ?
#
loop_
_entity_poly.entity_id
_entity_poly.type
_entity_poly.pdbx_seq_one_letter_code
_entity_poly.pdbx_strand_id
1 'polypeptide(L)'
;MFRPDTAILPLRILTVSVVLLLLLLSGARRTKKTWPVSFPQEELKKRLTPMQYQVTQERGTESAFTGEFTHHKDEGSYTCVVCGAVLFSSKTKFDSGSGWPSFYDLVKEESVALTDDFSYGMHRVETTCSQCGAHLGHLFDDGPKPTGKRYCINSASLGFQAKDAASTSGSASGAEGGAASSSVSDGKTEL
;
A
#
# COMPACT_ATOMS: atom_id res chain seq x y z
N MET A 1 -24.04 54.95 -55.82
CA MET A 1 -22.59 54.81 -55.45
C MET A 1 -22.58 54.25 -54.05
N PHE A 2 -22.69 52.90 -53.91
CA PHE A 2 -22.75 52.19 -52.62
C PHE A 2 -21.38 51.58 -52.37
N ARG A 3 -20.77 51.92 -51.21
CA ARG A 3 -19.59 51.22 -50.67
C ARG A 3 -20.09 50.09 -49.80
N PRO A 4 -19.57 48.90 -49.93
CA PRO A 4 -19.86 47.85 -48.97
C PRO A 4 -18.91 47.99 -47.78
N ASP A 5 -19.53 48.02 -46.57
CA ASP A 5 -18.84 47.86 -45.29
C ASP A 5 -18.29 46.46 -45.17
N THR A 6 -17.00 46.32 -45.27
CA THR A 6 -16.28 45.05 -45.10
C THR A 6 -16.05 44.73 -43.62
N ALA A 7 -16.86 43.88 -43.10
CA ALA A 7 -16.57 42.77 -42.20
C ALA A 7 -15.36 42.87 -41.26
N ILE A 8 -15.60 43.34 -40.04
CA ILE A 8 -14.67 43.19 -38.90
C ILE A 8 -15.07 41.98 -38.01
N LEU A 9 -15.90 41.07 -38.53
CA LEU A 9 -16.45 39.95 -37.74
C LEU A 9 -15.57 38.68 -37.59
N PRO A 10 -14.57 38.37 -38.43
CA PRO A 10 -13.86 37.10 -38.33
C PRO A 10 -12.77 37.04 -37.27
N LEU A 11 -12.20 38.18 -36.86
CA LEU A 11 -11.04 38.18 -35.94
C LEU A 11 -11.41 37.83 -34.49
N ARG A 12 -12.61 38.26 -34.00
CA ARG A 12 -13.07 37.96 -32.64
C ARG A 12 -13.53 36.48 -32.47
N ILE A 13 -14.07 35.89 -33.53
CA ILE A 13 -14.48 34.47 -33.52
C ILE A 13 -13.23 33.57 -33.49
N LEU A 14 -12.18 33.96 -34.22
CA LEU A 14 -10.92 33.21 -34.28
C LEU A 14 -10.21 33.23 -32.92
N THR A 15 -10.18 34.37 -32.22
CA THR A 15 -9.53 34.50 -30.90
C THR A 15 -10.28 33.73 -29.82
N VAL A 16 -11.60 33.73 -29.82
CA VAL A 16 -12.40 32.93 -28.87
C VAL A 16 -12.20 31.43 -29.10
N SER A 17 -12.14 31.01 -30.38
CA SER A 17 -11.92 29.58 -30.71
C SER A 17 -10.52 29.12 -30.30
N VAL A 18 -9.47 29.93 -30.47
CA VAL A 18 -8.10 29.60 -30.06
C VAL A 18 -7.98 29.55 -28.52
N VAL A 19 -8.61 30.48 -27.79
CA VAL A 19 -8.62 30.48 -26.33
C VAL A 19 -9.35 29.25 -25.81
N LEU A 20 -10.50 28.89 -26.40
CA LEU A 20 -11.25 27.69 -26.01
C LEU A 20 -10.44 26.40 -26.28
N LEU A 21 -9.73 26.34 -27.41
CA LEU A 21 -8.86 25.21 -27.76
C LEU A 21 -7.67 25.11 -26.81
N LEU A 22 -7.07 26.23 -26.40
CA LEU A 22 -5.99 26.26 -25.40
C LEU A 22 -6.46 25.85 -24.00
N LEU A 23 -7.69 26.19 -23.63
CA LEU A 23 -8.31 25.75 -22.38
C LEU A 23 -8.63 24.25 -22.40
N LEU A 24 -9.03 23.69 -23.53
CA LEU A 24 -9.25 22.25 -23.71
C LEU A 24 -7.93 21.45 -23.70
N LEU A 25 -6.82 22.05 -24.16
CA LEU A 25 -5.49 21.45 -24.12
C LEU A 25 -4.82 21.59 -22.73
N SER A 26 -5.35 22.41 -21.85
CA SER A 26 -4.98 22.46 -20.43
C SER A 26 -5.56 21.24 -19.70
N GLY A 27 -5.39 20.05 -20.27
CA GLY A 27 -5.74 18.79 -19.63
C GLY A 27 -5.14 18.77 -18.23
N ALA A 28 -5.98 18.67 -17.23
CA ALA A 28 -5.60 18.57 -15.85
C ALA A 28 -4.45 17.55 -15.73
N ARG A 29 -3.22 18.02 -15.50
CA ARG A 29 -2.08 17.17 -15.19
C ARG A 29 -2.49 16.41 -13.93
N ARG A 30 -2.85 15.14 -14.10
CA ARG A 30 -3.02 14.22 -12.98
C ARG A 30 -1.72 14.26 -12.19
N THR A 31 -1.71 14.95 -11.07
CA THR A 31 -0.56 14.97 -10.17
C THR A 31 -0.30 13.53 -9.75
N LYS A 32 0.83 12.97 -10.18
CA LYS A 32 1.23 11.63 -9.78
C LYS A 32 1.38 11.66 -8.27
N LYS A 33 0.54 10.89 -7.56
CA LYS A 33 0.61 10.79 -6.10
C LYS A 33 2.01 10.32 -5.72
N THR A 34 2.72 11.13 -4.92
CA THR A 34 4.05 10.77 -4.40
C THR A 34 3.88 10.08 -3.06
N TRP A 35 4.64 9.01 -2.86
CA TRP A 35 4.62 8.23 -1.63
C TRP A 35 5.88 8.51 -0.82
N PRO A 36 5.84 8.46 0.54
CA PRO A 36 7.01 8.67 1.38
C PRO A 36 8.17 7.75 1.06
N VAL A 37 7.85 6.49 0.70
CA VAL A 37 8.84 5.47 0.36
C VAL A 37 8.60 4.99 -1.06
N SER A 38 9.67 4.89 -1.85
CA SER A 38 9.62 4.36 -3.21
C SER A 38 10.76 3.38 -3.45
N PHE A 39 10.50 2.37 -4.25
CA PHE A 39 11.48 1.33 -4.61
C PHE A 39 11.58 1.25 -6.14
N PRO A 40 12.78 1.00 -6.68
CA PRO A 40 12.95 0.71 -8.10
C PRO A 40 12.16 -0.55 -8.50
N GLN A 41 11.50 -0.51 -9.66
CA GLN A 41 10.68 -1.65 -10.12
C GLN A 41 11.49 -2.94 -10.28
N GLU A 42 12.75 -2.83 -10.72
CA GLU A 42 13.65 -3.98 -10.86
C GLU A 42 14.01 -4.62 -9.52
N GLU A 43 14.09 -3.85 -8.45
CA GLU A 43 14.27 -4.35 -7.10
C GLU A 43 13.01 -5.08 -6.63
N LEU A 44 11.84 -4.50 -6.84
CA LEU A 44 10.58 -5.13 -6.47
C LEU A 44 10.34 -6.46 -7.19
N LYS A 45 10.66 -6.55 -8.48
CA LYS A 45 10.58 -7.80 -9.24
C LYS A 45 11.49 -8.91 -8.71
N LYS A 46 12.65 -8.55 -8.15
CA LYS A 46 13.59 -9.52 -7.55
C LYS A 46 13.16 -9.96 -6.15
N ARG A 47 12.55 -9.06 -5.38
CA ARG A 47 12.20 -9.27 -3.97
C ARG A 47 10.83 -9.90 -3.77
N LEU A 48 9.88 -9.56 -4.62
CA LEU A 48 8.49 -10.02 -4.52
C LEU A 48 8.28 -11.28 -5.36
N THR A 49 7.41 -12.17 -4.89
CA THR A 49 6.91 -13.26 -5.75
C THR A 49 6.11 -12.70 -6.92
N PRO A 50 5.91 -13.44 -8.02
CA PRO A 50 5.09 -12.98 -9.15
C PRO A 50 3.69 -12.53 -8.71
N MET A 51 3.02 -13.27 -7.81
CA MET A 51 1.69 -12.92 -7.30
C MET A 51 1.73 -11.64 -6.47
N GLN A 52 2.71 -11.50 -5.57
CA GLN A 52 2.88 -10.28 -4.77
C GLN A 52 3.12 -9.06 -5.66
N TYR A 53 3.96 -9.19 -6.69
CA TYR A 53 4.22 -8.12 -7.65
C TYR A 53 2.96 -7.75 -8.44
N GLN A 54 2.27 -8.74 -9.00
CA GLN A 54 1.02 -8.54 -9.73
C GLN A 54 -0.03 -7.81 -8.89
N VAL A 55 -0.23 -8.25 -7.65
CA VAL A 55 -1.21 -7.62 -6.74
C VAL A 55 -0.77 -6.21 -6.37
N THR A 56 0.45 -6.03 -5.88
CA THR A 56 0.87 -4.76 -5.26
C THR A 56 1.25 -3.68 -6.25
N GLN A 57 1.76 -4.04 -7.44
CA GLN A 57 2.28 -3.10 -8.44
C GLN A 57 1.38 -2.96 -9.66
N GLU A 58 0.69 -4.03 -10.06
CA GLU A 58 -0.17 -4.07 -11.24
C GLU A 58 -1.66 -4.00 -10.89
N ARG A 59 -1.99 -3.83 -9.57
CA ARG A 59 -3.37 -3.76 -9.05
C ARG A 59 -4.18 -5.01 -9.37
N GLY A 60 -3.52 -6.16 -9.36
CA GLY A 60 -4.18 -7.46 -9.52
C GLY A 60 -4.97 -7.87 -8.29
N THR A 61 -5.71 -8.95 -8.44
CA THR A 61 -6.42 -9.61 -7.34
C THR A 61 -6.09 -11.08 -7.37
N GLU A 62 -5.69 -11.65 -6.24
CA GLU A 62 -5.48 -13.09 -6.12
C GLU A 62 -6.82 -13.85 -6.15
N SER A 63 -6.78 -15.14 -6.44
CA SER A 63 -7.98 -15.98 -6.40
C SER A 63 -8.52 -16.10 -4.98
N ALA A 64 -9.86 -16.10 -4.84
CA ALA A 64 -10.51 -16.26 -3.55
C ALA A 64 -10.13 -17.61 -2.90
N PHE A 65 -9.97 -17.63 -1.59
CA PHE A 65 -9.65 -18.80 -0.75
C PHE A 65 -8.27 -19.44 -0.99
N THR A 66 -7.38 -18.79 -1.75
CA THR A 66 -6.03 -19.30 -2.02
C THR A 66 -4.93 -18.63 -1.20
N GLY A 67 -5.24 -17.51 -0.56
CA GLY A 67 -4.26 -16.71 0.15
C GLY A 67 -3.90 -17.29 1.53
N GLU A 68 -2.61 -17.27 1.89
CA GLU A 68 -2.07 -17.75 3.16
C GLU A 68 -2.80 -17.17 4.39
N PHE A 69 -3.11 -15.87 4.33
CA PHE A 69 -3.72 -15.18 5.47
C PHE A 69 -5.24 -15.18 5.47
N THR A 70 -5.91 -15.86 4.53
CA THR A 70 -7.37 -15.92 4.47
C THR A 70 -7.94 -16.48 5.78
N HIS A 71 -7.44 -17.64 6.20
CA HIS A 71 -7.89 -18.33 7.43
C HIS A 71 -6.91 -18.22 8.60
N HIS A 72 -5.86 -17.40 8.46
CA HIS A 72 -4.83 -17.20 9.47
C HIS A 72 -5.41 -16.52 10.73
N LYS A 73 -5.08 -17.07 11.93
CA LYS A 73 -5.66 -16.65 13.22
C LYS A 73 -4.62 -16.32 14.30
N ASP A 74 -3.33 -16.36 13.97
CA ASP A 74 -2.28 -16.08 14.94
C ASP A 74 -2.33 -14.63 15.43
N GLU A 75 -1.95 -14.42 16.70
CA GLU A 75 -1.88 -13.08 17.26
C GLU A 75 -0.67 -12.31 16.75
N GLY A 76 -0.92 -11.12 16.20
CA GLY A 76 0.14 -10.28 15.66
C GLY A 76 -0.38 -9.11 14.84
N SER A 77 0.49 -8.62 13.98
CA SER A 77 0.22 -7.50 13.09
C SER A 77 0.44 -7.88 11.63
N TYR A 78 -0.47 -7.45 10.76
CA TYR A 78 -0.32 -7.58 9.33
C TYR A 78 0.34 -6.34 8.76
N THR A 79 1.37 -6.55 7.96
CA THR A 79 2.21 -5.49 7.40
C THR A 79 2.12 -5.46 5.88
N CYS A 80 2.50 -4.34 5.28
CA CYS A 80 2.65 -4.26 3.83
C CYS A 80 3.85 -5.12 3.39
N VAL A 81 3.65 -6.06 2.47
CA VAL A 81 4.73 -6.93 1.95
C VAL A 81 5.83 -6.14 1.24
N VAL A 82 5.50 -4.96 0.71
CA VAL A 82 6.44 -4.11 -0.04
C VAL A 82 7.36 -3.31 0.89
N CYS A 83 6.83 -2.65 1.91
CA CYS A 83 7.60 -1.71 2.74
C CYS A 83 7.65 -2.06 4.23
N GLY A 84 6.94 -3.09 4.69
CA GLY A 84 6.91 -3.50 6.09
C GLY A 84 6.04 -2.63 7.01
N ALA A 85 5.38 -1.59 6.49
CA ALA A 85 4.50 -0.74 7.31
C ALA A 85 3.37 -1.54 7.93
N VAL A 86 3.11 -1.34 9.22
CA VAL A 86 2.01 -2.02 9.94
C VAL A 86 0.68 -1.44 9.49
N LEU A 87 -0.24 -2.32 9.07
CA LEU A 87 -1.53 -1.95 8.49
C LEU A 87 -2.70 -2.35 9.38
N PHE A 88 -2.77 -3.62 9.78
CA PHE A 88 -3.89 -4.19 10.51
C PHE A 88 -3.41 -5.01 11.72
N SER A 89 -4.29 -5.15 12.71
CA SER A 89 -4.10 -6.05 13.85
C SER A 89 -4.89 -7.34 13.65
N SER A 90 -4.36 -8.45 14.12
CA SER A 90 -5.12 -9.72 14.18
C SER A 90 -6.42 -9.59 14.99
N LYS A 91 -6.49 -8.64 15.92
CA LYS A 91 -7.69 -8.38 16.74
C LYS A 91 -8.86 -7.81 15.92
N THR A 92 -8.59 -7.16 14.79
CA THR A 92 -9.62 -6.59 13.92
C THR A 92 -9.92 -7.48 12.71
N LYS A 93 -9.22 -8.62 12.58
CA LYS A 93 -9.48 -9.62 11.54
C LYS A 93 -10.73 -10.43 11.84
N PHE A 94 -11.55 -10.65 10.81
CA PHE A 94 -12.75 -11.48 10.90
C PHE A 94 -12.95 -12.31 9.62
N ASP A 95 -13.76 -13.36 9.73
CA ASP A 95 -14.16 -14.15 8.57
C ASP A 95 -15.40 -13.53 7.91
N SER A 96 -15.21 -12.99 6.72
CA SER A 96 -16.31 -12.40 5.94
C SER A 96 -16.93 -13.39 4.95
N GLY A 97 -16.39 -14.61 4.82
CA GLY A 97 -16.81 -15.57 3.80
C GLY A 97 -16.44 -15.16 2.36
N SER A 98 -15.75 -14.02 2.16
CA SER A 98 -15.43 -13.50 0.82
C SER A 98 -14.28 -14.26 0.13
N GLY A 99 -13.45 -14.97 0.89
CA GLY A 99 -12.27 -15.69 0.40
C GLY A 99 -10.98 -14.88 0.43
N TRP A 100 -11.00 -13.68 1.01
CA TRP A 100 -9.84 -12.83 1.26
C TRP A 100 -9.76 -12.40 2.72
N PRO A 101 -8.54 -12.13 3.26
CA PRO A 101 -8.36 -11.52 4.57
C PRO A 101 -9.23 -10.27 4.72
N SER A 102 -10.04 -10.23 5.78
CA SER A 102 -10.95 -9.13 6.04
C SER A 102 -10.72 -8.54 7.42
N PHE A 103 -10.69 -7.21 7.50
CA PHE A 103 -10.46 -6.45 8.73
C PHE A 103 -11.54 -5.36 8.86
N TYR A 104 -12.03 -5.15 10.09
CA TYR A 104 -13.02 -4.10 10.31
C TYR A 104 -12.40 -2.77 10.74
N ASP A 105 -11.09 -2.75 11.09
CA ASP A 105 -10.41 -1.52 11.52
C ASP A 105 -8.92 -1.56 11.19
N LEU A 106 -8.30 -0.40 11.16
CA LEU A 106 -6.88 -0.14 10.93
C LEU A 106 -6.11 -0.08 12.26
N VAL A 107 -4.79 -0.29 12.23
CA VAL A 107 -3.93 -0.01 13.40
C VAL A 107 -3.86 1.49 13.65
N LYS A 108 -3.76 2.28 12.58
CA LYS A 108 -3.84 3.74 12.58
C LYS A 108 -4.62 4.19 11.35
N GLU A 109 -5.43 5.24 11.48
CA GLU A 109 -6.26 5.75 10.40
C GLU A 109 -5.43 6.11 9.15
N GLU A 110 -4.23 6.62 9.36
CA GLU A 110 -3.29 6.98 8.30
C GLU A 110 -2.47 5.81 7.72
N SER A 111 -2.66 4.57 8.17
CA SER A 111 -1.92 3.39 7.67
C SER A 111 -2.18 3.11 6.20
N VAL A 112 -3.36 3.48 5.71
CA VAL A 112 -3.76 3.28 4.31
C VAL A 112 -4.21 4.59 3.67
N ALA A 113 -4.19 4.63 2.37
CA ALA A 113 -4.79 5.69 1.58
C ALA A 113 -5.95 5.11 0.76
N LEU A 114 -7.06 5.84 0.73
CA LEU A 114 -8.27 5.46 0.03
C LEU A 114 -8.42 6.30 -1.24
N THR A 115 -8.86 5.68 -2.32
CA THR A 115 -9.06 6.36 -3.62
C THR A 115 -10.23 5.71 -4.35
N ASP A 116 -11.10 6.53 -4.95
CA ASP A 116 -12.18 6.00 -5.78
C ASP A 116 -11.62 5.19 -6.96
N ASP A 117 -12.19 4.00 -7.17
CA ASP A 117 -11.88 3.08 -8.25
C ASP A 117 -13.15 2.82 -9.09
N PHE A 118 -13.12 3.31 -10.33
CA PHE A 118 -14.20 3.14 -11.30
C PHE A 118 -13.91 2.06 -12.35
N SER A 119 -12.92 1.21 -12.12
CA SER A 119 -12.59 0.11 -13.04
C SER A 119 -13.75 -0.89 -13.14
N TYR A 120 -13.80 -1.60 -14.25
CA TYR A 120 -14.81 -2.63 -14.55
C TYR A 120 -16.27 -2.14 -14.49
N GLY A 121 -16.50 -0.83 -14.65
CA GLY A 121 -17.86 -0.24 -14.61
C GLY A 121 -18.51 -0.25 -13.22
N MET A 122 -17.74 -0.48 -12.15
CA MET A 122 -18.20 -0.45 -10.76
C MET A 122 -17.53 0.72 -10.02
N HIS A 123 -18.24 1.29 -9.04
CA HIS A 123 -17.62 2.20 -8.09
C HIS A 123 -17.19 1.42 -6.84
N ARG A 124 -15.90 1.43 -6.57
CA ARG A 124 -15.29 0.83 -5.37
C ARG A 124 -14.35 1.85 -4.73
N VAL A 125 -13.89 1.56 -3.52
CA VAL A 125 -12.87 2.36 -2.84
C VAL A 125 -11.59 1.52 -2.73
N GLU A 126 -10.59 1.85 -3.55
CA GLU A 126 -9.28 1.20 -3.51
C GLU A 126 -8.56 1.52 -2.21
N THR A 127 -7.98 0.50 -1.58
CA THR A 127 -7.12 0.62 -0.40
C THR A 127 -5.67 0.38 -0.81
N THR A 128 -4.80 1.37 -0.56
CA THR A 128 -3.35 1.29 -0.83
C THR A 128 -2.55 1.58 0.43
N CYS A 129 -1.34 1.05 0.54
CA CYS A 129 -0.42 1.39 1.62
C CYS A 129 -0.07 2.88 1.56
N SER A 130 -0.24 3.62 2.66
CA SER A 130 0.05 5.06 2.70
C SER A 130 1.54 5.38 2.57
N GLN A 131 2.42 4.43 2.88
CA GLN A 131 3.87 4.63 2.84
C GLN A 131 4.45 4.44 1.44
N CYS A 132 4.05 3.39 0.71
CA CYS A 132 4.67 3.05 -0.57
C CYS A 132 3.71 2.99 -1.77
N GLY A 133 2.40 3.15 -1.53
CA GLY A 133 1.40 3.11 -2.59
C GLY A 133 1.07 1.73 -3.13
N ALA A 134 1.57 0.66 -2.53
CA ALA A 134 1.24 -0.71 -2.91
C ALA A 134 -0.27 -0.94 -2.82
N HIS A 135 -0.84 -1.51 -3.87
CA HIS A 135 -2.24 -1.93 -3.85
C HIS A 135 -2.45 -3.04 -2.82
N LEU A 136 -3.47 -2.89 -1.99
CA LEU A 136 -3.80 -3.86 -0.94
C LEU A 136 -5.12 -4.59 -1.25
N GLY A 137 -6.13 -3.88 -1.67
CA GLY A 137 -7.48 -4.37 -1.89
C GLY A 137 -8.49 -3.24 -1.94
N HIS A 138 -9.68 -3.47 -1.41
CA HIS A 138 -10.78 -2.49 -1.43
C HIS A 138 -11.48 -2.41 -0.08
N LEU A 139 -12.06 -1.23 0.19
CA LEU A 139 -12.90 -0.97 1.34
C LEU A 139 -14.38 -1.09 0.95
N PHE A 140 -15.15 -1.75 1.81
CA PHE A 140 -16.60 -1.91 1.74
C PHE A 140 -17.25 -1.41 3.03
N ASP A 141 -18.55 -1.12 2.99
CA ASP A 141 -19.38 -0.63 4.10
C ASP A 141 -20.30 -1.71 4.68
N ASP A 142 -20.00 -2.97 4.43
CA ASP A 142 -20.74 -4.16 4.85
C ASP A 142 -20.03 -4.93 5.99
N GLY A 143 -19.16 -4.27 6.72
CA GLY A 143 -18.41 -4.85 7.82
C GLY A 143 -19.19 -4.93 9.15
N PRO A 144 -18.62 -5.60 10.17
CA PRO A 144 -19.22 -5.70 11.48
C PRO A 144 -19.12 -4.40 12.28
N LYS A 145 -19.92 -4.29 13.34
CA LYS A 145 -19.71 -3.26 14.36
C LYS A 145 -18.33 -3.45 15.02
N PRO A 146 -17.67 -2.36 15.49
CA PRO A 146 -18.21 -1.01 15.69
C PRO A 146 -18.15 -0.13 14.45
N THR A 147 -17.31 -0.44 13.44
CA THR A 147 -17.01 0.49 12.34
C THR A 147 -17.97 0.38 11.16
N GLY A 148 -18.59 -0.78 10.95
CA GLY A 148 -19.35 -1.09 9.74
C GLY A 148 -18.47 -1.22 8.49
N LYS A 149 -17.14 -1.13 8.62
CA LYS A 149 -16.18 -1.19 7.52
C LYS A 149 -15.66 -2.61 7.32
N ARG A 150 -15.39 -2.98 6.08
CA ARG A 150 -14.68 -4.19 5.72
C ARG A 150 -13.57 -3.88 4.72
N TYR A 151 -12.34 -3.91 5.21
CA TYR A 151 -11.15 -3.88 4.38
C TYR A 151 -10.92 -5.30 3.83
N CYS A 152 -11.25 -5.53 2.57
CA CYS A 152 -11.04 -6.79 1.86
C CYS A 152 -9.68 -6.74 1.18
N ILE A 153 -8.71 -7.46 1.72
CA ILE A 153 -7.29 -7.29 1.42
C ILE A 153 -6.74 -8.55 0.79
N ASN A 154 -5.95 -8.42 -0.27
CA ASN A 154 -5.24 -9.55 -0.86
C ASN A 154 -4.20 -10.08 0.14
N SER A 155 -4.19 -11.38 0.37
CA SER A 155 -3.19 -12.05 1.20
C SER A 155 -1.77 -11.80 0.66
N ALA A 156 -1.61 -11.84 -0.67
CA ALA A 156 -0.34 -11.58 -1.33
C ALA A 156 0.23 -10.17 -1.10
N SER A 157 -0.60 -9.20 -0.70
CA SER A 157 -0.13 -7.85 -0.35
C SER A 157 0.34 -7.70 1.10
N LEU A 158 0.16 -8.75 1.91
CA LEU A 158 0.43 -8.75 3.34
C LEU A 158 1.69 -9.55 3.69
N GLY A 159 2.35 -9.13 4.77
CA GLY A 159 3.24 -9.91 5.60
C GLY A 159 2.65 -10.03 6.99
N PHE A 160 3.21 -10.88 7.85
CA PHE A 160 2.77 -11.07 9.21
C PHE A 160 3.94 -10.96 10.20
N GLN A 161 3.71 -10.27 11.31
CA GLN A 161 4.63 -10.18 12.45
C GLN A 161 3.91 -10.72 13.66
N ALA A 162 4.37 -11.86 14.17
CA ALA A 162 3.85 -12.44 15.43
C ALA A 162 4.11 -11.48 16.60
N LYS A 163 3.22 -11.50 17.59
CA LYS A 163 3.28 -10.63 18.76
C LYS A 163 4.61 -10.74 19.52
N ASP A 164 5.20 -11.93 19.60
CA ASP A 164 6.43 -12.19 20.36
C ASP A 164 7.70 -11.75 19.62
N ALA A 165 7.66 -11.56 18.28
CA ALA A 165 8.78 -11.03 17.48
C ALA A 165 8.93 -9.51 17.62
N ALA A 166 7.88 -8.79 18.04
CA ALA A 166 7.92 -7.33 18.18
C ALA A 166 8.70 -6.86 19.43
N SER A 167 9.02 -7.76 20.38
CA SER A 167 9.75 -7.42 21.60
C SER A 167 11.27 -7.54 21.50
N THR A 168 11.82 -8.07 20.40
CA THR A 168 13.25 -8.36 20.29
C THR A 168 14.04 -7.33 19.43
N SER A 169 13.40 -6.40 18.78
CA SER A 169 14.09 -5.40 17.94
C SER A 169 14.38 -4.04 18.62
N GLY A 170 14.21 -3.97 19.95
CA GLY A 170 14.30 -2.72 20.71
C GLY A 170 15.46 -2.62 21.69
N SER A 171 16.57 -3.40 21.56
CA SER A 171 17.70 -3.22 22.48
C SER A 171 19.01 -3.74 21.86
N ALA A 172 19.63 -2.89 21.04
CA ALA A 172 21.05 -3.00 20.71
C ALA A 172 21.61 -1.61 20.42
N SER A 173 21.88 -0.88 21.49
CA SER A 173 22.85 0.23 21.44
C SER A 173 23.58 0.33 22.78
N GLY A 174 24.88 0.02 22.73
CA GLY A 174 25.86 0.64 23.61
C GLY A 174 26.30 -0.14 24.82
N ALA A 175 27.50 -0.68 24.78
CA ALA A 175 28.57 -0.22 25.62
C ALA A 175 29.86 -0.97 25.32
N GLU A 176 30.84 -0.18 25.06
CA GLU A 176 32.25 -0.53 24.91
C GLU A 176 32.90 -0.96 26.25
N GLY A 177 33.98 -1.71 26.14
CA GLY A 177 35.14 -1.44 26.98
C GLY A 177 35.48 -2.44 28.07
N GLY A 178 36.63 -3.01 27.98
CA GLY A 178 37.31 -3.52 29.16
C GLY A 178 38.23 -4.71 28.90
N ALA A 179 39.48 -4.38 28.73
CA ALA A 179 40.62 -5.24 28.46
C ALA A 179 41.02 -6.17 29.60
N ALA A 180 41.76 -7.20 29.20
CA ALA A 180 42.96 -7.81 29.80
C ALA A 180 42.79 -8.71 31.04
N SER A 181 43.26 -9.91 30.96
CA SER A 181 44.50 -10.42 31.53
C SER A 181 44.46 -11.92 31.83
N SER A 182 45.35 -12.59 31.17
CA SER A 182 46.09 -13.79 31.48
C SER A 182 45.87 -14.48 32.85
N SER A 183 45.74 -15.82 32.83
CA SER A 183 46.72 -16.70 33.49
C SER A 183 46.50 -18.17 33.11
N VAL A 184 47.61 -18.77 32.76
CA VAL A 184 47.94 -20.19 32.57
C VAL A 184 47.81 -20.95 33.87
N SER A 185 47.35 -22.18 33.85
CA SER A 185 47.96 -23.29 34.60
C SER A 185 47.47 -24.64 34.15
N ASP A 186 48.46 -25.47 33.88
CA ASP A 186 48.57 -26.88 33.64
C ASP A 186 47.81 -27.80 34.63
N GLY A 187 47.62 -29.03 34.17
CA GLY A 187 47.50 -30.19 35.06
C GLY A 187 46.53 -31.26 34.55
N LYS A 188 46.95 -32.13 33.63
CA LYS A 188 47.41 -33.49 33.80
C LYS A 188 46.41 -34.50 34.39
N THR A 189 46.00 -35.45 33.56
CA THR A 189 46.23 -36.91 33.63
C THR A 189 45.19 -37.82 34.29
N GLU A 190 44.78 -38.80 33.48
CA GLU A 190 44.48 -40.25 33.73
C GLU A 190 43.17 -40.59 34.51
N LEU A 191 42.35 -41.41 33.97
CA LEU A 191 42.40 -42.85 33.58
C LEU A 191 41.23 -43.14 32.61
#